data_5a10832777b61961edead3c49001d2b0
#
_entry.id   5a10832777b61961edead3c49001d2b0
#
_cell.length_a   1.000
_cell.length_b   1.000
_cell.length_c   1.000
_cell.angle_alpha   90.00
_cell.angle_beta   90.00
_cell.angle_gamma   90.00
#
_symmetry.space_group_name_H-M   'P 1'
#
loop_
_entity.id
_entity.type
_entity.pdbx_description
1 polymer ?
#
loop_
_entity_poly.entity_id
_entity_poly.type
_entity_poly.pdbx_seq_one_letter_code
_entity_poly.pdbx_strand_id
1 'polypeptide(L)'
;GYVYKRQGERYEKRVASGAEADALLGDKRDARIEDGRFYEPIIASDMHIAVFGAGHVGSAVVNALSALDCNIRWVDNRRNVFRHIPVNVRAIETESPALEVAAMPPGSSFLVMTHSHSLDFEICDRILRRGDALYCGLIGSITKRRRFEKRFRQQDLAQGVIDKLVCPIGVDGISGKKPAEIAVAAAAEMLQVYEAASGAGKIDYPDNVRPLRP
;
A
#
# COMPACT_ATOMS: atom_id res chain seq x y z
N GLY A 1 20.14 -8.04 4.01
CA GLY A 1 20.59 -6.96 4.92
C GLY A 1 21.82 -6.24 4.40
N TYR A 2 22.09 -5.07 4.91
CA TYR A 2 23.32 -4.34 4.65
C TYR A 2 24.33 -4.60 5.77
N VAL A 3 25.60 -4.81 5.40
CA VAL A 3 26.72 -4.92 6.33
C VAL A 3 27.72 -3.82 6.00
N TYR A 4 28.06 -3.00 6.98
CA TYR A 4 29.08 -1.97 6.87
C TYR A 4 30.30 -2.40 7.69
N LYS A 5 31.44 -2.47 7.07
CA LYS A 5 32.72 -2.73 7.76
C LYS A 5 33.56 -1.46 7.72
N ARG A 6 34.02 -1.01 8.90
CA ARG A 6 34.97 0.10 9.00
C ARG A 6 36.37 -0.40 8.64
N GLN A 7 37.01 0.23 7.67
CA GLN A 7 38.42 0.00 7.32
C GLN A 7 39.14 1.35 7.37
N GLY A 8 39.75 1.67 8.51
CA GLY A 8 40.33 3.00 8.77
C GLY A 8 39.24 4.08 8.83
N GLU A 9 39.33 5.11 7.97
CA GLU A 9 38.30 6.19 7.83
C GLU A 9 37.24 5.90 6.80
N ARG A 10 37.29 4.74 6.14
CA ARG A 10 36.33 4.34 5.09
C ARG A 10 35.41 3.24 5.60
N TYR A 11 34.17 3.25 5.09
CA TYR A 11 33.18 2.19 5.30
C TYR A 11 33.00 1.41 4.01
N GLU A 12 33.13 0.10 4.09
CA GLU A 12 32.73 -0.80 3.01
C GLU A 12 31.29 -1.25 3.26
N LYS A 13 30.43 -1.03 2.27
CA LYS A 13 29.04 -1.48 2.30
C LYS A 13 28.90 -2.75 1.47
N ARG A 14 28.34 -3.81 2.05
CA ARG A 14 28.04 -5.06 1.38
C ARG A 14 26.59 -5.46 1.62
N VAL A 15 25.93 -5.99 0.59
CA VAL A 15 24.60 -6.58 0.69
C VAL A 15 24.79 -8.09 0.86
N ALA A 16 24.28 -8.65 1.94
CA ALA A 16 24.18 -10.10 2.15
C ALA A 16 22.75 -10.56 1.84
N SER A 17 22.61 -11.74 1.23
CA SER A 17 21.33 -12.35 0.86
C SER A 17 21.30 -13.84 1.15
N GLY A 18 20.09 -14.41 1.26
CA GLY A 18 19.89 -15.84 1.51
C GLY A 18 20.53 -16.33 2.81
N ALA A 19 21.09 -17.53 2.80
CA ALA A 19 21.66 -18.17 3.98
C ALA A 19 22.78 -17.35 4.67
N GLU A 20 23.52 -16.51 3.93
CA GLU A 20 24.50 -15.60 4.52
C GLU A 20 23.83 -14.50 5.33
N ALA A 21 22.73 -13.92 4.83
CA ALA A 21 21.95 -12.93 5.56
C ALA A 21 21.32 -13.54 6.82
N ASP A 22 20.78 -14.74 6.71
CA ASP A 22 20.19 -15.47 7.84
C ASP A 22 21.23 -15.78 8.92
N ALA A 23 22.42 -16.21 8.52
CA ALA A 23 23.53 -16.47 9.46
C ALA A 23 24.03 -15.20 10.17
N LEU A 24 24.04 -14.05 9.46
CA LEU A 24 24.49 -12.77 10.01
C LEU A 24 23.41 -12.10 10.87
N LEU A 25 22.14 -12.25 10.56
CA LEU A 25 21.03 -11.59 11.23
C LEU A 25 20.45 -12.44 12.36
N GLY A 26 20.38 -13.76 12.21
CA GLY A 26 19.69 -14.65 13.14
C GLY A 26 18.25 -14.17 13.35
N ASP A 27 17.76 -14.26 14.59
CA ASP A 27 16.42 -13.77 14.96
C ASP A 27 16.38 -12.24 15.23
N LYS A 28 17.50 -11.55 15.07
CA LYS A 28 17.61 -10.12 15.37
C LYS A 28 17.15 -9.30 14.18
N ARG A 29 16.07 -8.57 14.37
CA ARG A 29 15.44 -7.71 13.33
C ARG A 29 15.85 -6.25 13.42
N ASP A 30 16.64 -5.87 14.44
CA ASP A 30 17.03 -4.47 14.66
C ASP A 30 18.42 -4.19 14.11
N ALA A 31 18.64 -2.96 13.69
CA ALA A 31 19.97 -2.48 13.33
C ALA A 31 20.90 -2.53 14.56
N ARG A 32 22.12 -3.00 14.37
CA ARG A 32 23.08 -3.17 15.47
C ARG A 32 24.53 -3.02 15.04
N ILE A 33 25.37 -2.74 16.01
CA ILE A 33 26.81 -2.78 15.85
C ILE A 33 27.33 -3.98 16.64
N GLU A 34 28.05 -4.88 15.98
CA GLU A 34 28.65 -6.07 16.57
C GLU A 34 30.05 -6.27 15.95
N ASP A 35 31.08 -6.47 16.77
CA ASP A 35 32.46 -6.61 16.34
C ASP A 35 32.96 -5.51 15.37
N GLY A 36 32.58 -4.25 15.61
CA GLY A 36 32.96 -3.11 14.78
C GLY A 36 32.31 -3.10 13.40
N ARG A 37 31.26 -3.91 13.19
CA ARG A 37 30.45 -3.94 11.99
C ARG A 37 29.02 -3.45 12.30
N PHE A 38 28.47 -2.63 11.42
CA PHE A 38 27.07 -2.22 11.48
C PHE A 38 26.25 -3.17 10.60
N TYR A 39 25.23 -3.75 11.16
CA TYR A 39 24.28 -4.63 10.50
C TYR A 39 22.92 -3.94 10.43
N GLU A 40 22.37 -3.83 9.25
CA GLU A 40 21.04 -3.28 9.01
C GLU A 40 20.22 -4.32 8.25
N PRO A 41 19.20 -4.94 8.89
CA PRO A 41 18.34 -5.87 8.21
C PRO A 41 17.49 -5.12 7.17
N ILE A 42 17.50 -5.59 5.92
CA ILE A 42 16.52 -5.19 4.93
C ILE A 42 15.35 -6.14 5.10
N ILE A 43 14.37 -5.73 5.87
CA ILE A 43 13.12 -6.47 6.01
C ILE A 43 12.30 -6.14 4.78
N ALA A 44 11.85 -7.17 4.05
CA ALA A 44 10.89 -6.96 2.97
C ALA A 44 9.61 -6.37 3.59
N SER A 45 9.10 -5.32 2.99
CA SER A 45 7.87 -4.70 3.46
C SER A 45 6.69 -5.67 3.33
N ASP A 46 5.96 -5.85 4.42
CA ASP A 46 4.71 -6.60 4.41
C ASP A 46 3.51 -5.75 3.93
N MET A 47 3.74 -4.48 3.62
CA MET A 47 2.73 -3.58 3.09
C MET A 47 2.54 -3.84 1.59
N HIS A 48 1.55 -4.63 1.26
CA HIS A 48 1.18 -4.95 -0.12
C HIS A 48 -0.02 -4.14 -0.57
N ILE A 49 0.13 -3.38 -1.66
CA ILE A 49 -0.91 -2.51 -2.20
C ILE A 49 -1.16 -2.84 -3.66
N ALA A 50 -2.41 -3.08 -4.03
CA ALA A 50 -2.84 -3.13 -5.43
C ALA A 50 -3.56 -1.83 -5.80
N VAL A 51 -3.11 -1.17 -6.86
CA VAL A 51 -3.74 0.03 -7.42
C VAL A 51 -4.31 -0.32 -8.78
N PHE A 52 -5.62 -0.22 -8.94
CA PHE A 52 -6.33 -0.48 -10.18
C PHE A 52 -6.68 0.85 -10.86
N GLY A 53 -6.06 1.09 -12.00
CA GLY A 53 -6.21 2.29 -12.82
C GLY A 53 -4.93 3.10 -12.92
N ALA A 54 -4.51 3.39 -14.16
CA ALA A 54 -3.33 4.19 -14.50
C ALA A 54 -3.70 5.53 -15.15
N GLY A 55 -4.81 6.12 -14.69
CA GLY A 55 -5.18 7.50 -15.02
C GLY A 55 -4.39 8.52 -14.19
N HIS A 56 -4.74 9.81 -14.34
CA HIS A 56 -4.05 10.89 -13.62
C HIS A 56 -4.00 10.67 -12.09
N VAL A 57 -5.12 10.25 -11.49
CA VAL A 57 -5.18 9.99 -10.06
C VAL A 57 -4.37 8.75 -9.68
N GLY A 58 -4.55 7.64 -10.43
CA GLY A 58 -3.80 6.41 -10.16
C GLY A 58 -2.29 6.61 -10.25
N SER A 59 -1.82 7.35 -11.26
CA SER A 59 -0.40 7.69 -11.38
C SER A 59 0.09 8.55 -10.21
N ALA A 60 -0.70 9.54 -9.78
CA ALA A 60 -0.34 10.37 -8.64
C ALA A 60 -0.29 9.55 -7.33
N VAL A 61 -1.26 8.66 -7.12
CA VAL A 61 -1.34 7.76 -5.95
C VAL A 61 -0.14 6.81 -5.92
N VAL A 62 0.17 6.16 -7.05
CA VAL A 62 1.33 5.27 -7.15
C VAL A 62 2.64 6.01 -6.87
N ASN A 63 2.81 7.22 -7.41
CA ASN A 63 3.99 8.04 -7.14
C ASN A 63 4.11 8.42 -5.65
N ALA A 64 3.01 8.77 -4.99
CA ALA A 64 3.03 9.09 -3.56
C ALA A 64 3.37 7.86 -2.71
N LEU A 65 2.73 6.72 -3.00
CA LEU A 65 2.96 5.46 -2.30
C LEU A 65 4.36 4.88 -2.54
N SER A 66 4.94 5.09 -3.74
CA SER A 66 6.27 4.56 -4.07
C SER A 66 7.41 5.16 -3.24
N ALA A 67 7.15 6.27 -2.55
CA ALA A 67 8.09 6.85 -1.58
C ALA A 67 8.06 6.13 -0.23
N LEU A 68 7.08 5.27 0.00
CA LEU A 68 6.93 4.47 1.22
C LEU A 68 7.58 3.10 1.05
N ASP A 69 7.88 2.46 2.18
CA ASP A 69 8.33 1.07 2.18
C ASP A 69 7.12 0.14 1.99
N CYS A 70 6.78 -0.12 0.72
CA CYS A 70 5.66 -0.96 0.32
C CYS A 70 5.89 -1.62 -1.03
N ASN A 71 5.16 -2.70 -1.29
CA ASN A 71 5.15 -3.43 -2.55
C ASN A 71 3.88 -3.08 -3.33
N ILE A 72 4.02 -2.43 -4.48
CA ILE A 72 2.88 -1.96 -5.25
C ILE A 72 2.69 -2.80 -6.50
N ARG A 73 1.47 -3.33 -6.68
CA ARG A 73 0.98 -3.89 -7.93
C ARG A 73 0.06 -2.88 -8.60
N TRP A 74 0.46 -2.35 -9.76
CA TRP A 74 -0.27 -1.32 -10.48
C TRP A 74 -0.90 -1.90 -11.74
N VAL A 75 -2.22 -1.94 -11.81
CA VAL A 75 -2.97 -2.71 -12.80
C VAL A 75 -3.83 -1.80 -13.65
N ASP A 76 -3.79 -1.96 -14.97
CA ASP A 76 -4.73 -1.31 -15.90
C ASP A 76 -5.03 -2.24 -17.09
N ASN A 77 -6.21 -2.08 -17.70
CA ASN A 77 -6.60 -2.84 -18.88
C ASN A 77 -6.28 -2.15 -20.21
N ARG A 78 -5.79 -0.93 -20.17
CA ARG A 78 -5.39 -0.18 -21.36
C ARG A 78 -3.92 -0.42 -21.64
N ARG A 79 -3.57 -0.47 -22.94
CA ARG A 79 -2.19 -0.64 -23.39
C ARG A 79 -1.41 0.67 -23.32
N ASN A 80 -0.12 0.57 -23.04
CA ASN A 80 0.84 1.68 -23.07
C ASN A 80 0.47 2.87 -22.15
N VAL A 81 -0.20 2.61 -21.02
CA VAL A 81 -0.60 3.68 -20.08
C VAL A 81 0.46 3.98 -19.03
N PHE A 82 1.35 3.02 -18.75
CA PHE A 82 2.41 3.15 -17.74
C PHE A 82 3.62 3.88 -18.35
N ARG A 83 3.81 5.15 -18.02
CA ARG A 83 4.90 5.97 -18.57
C ARG A 83 6.14 5.99 -17.70
N HIS A 84 5.96 6.00 -16.40
CA HIS A 84 7.02 5.99 -15.40
C HIS A 84 6.63 4.98 -14.30
N ILE A 85 7.50 4.00 -14.09
CA ILE A 85 7.25 2.92 -13.13
C ILE A 85 8.36 2.99 -12.07
N PRO A 86 8.04 3.35 -10.81
CA PRO A 86 9.00 3.34 -9.72
C PRO A 86 9.54 1.92 -9.43
N VAL A 87 10.70 1.83 -8.77
CA VAL A 87 11.43 0.55 -8.57
C VAL A 87 10.68 -0.49 -7.73
N ASN A 88 9.84 -0.05 -6.80
CA ASN A 88 9.01 -0.90 -5.93
C ASN A 88 7.60 -1.15 -6.51
N VAL A 89 7.39 -0.82 -7.79
CA VAL A 89 6.10 -0.95 -8.47
C VAL A 89 6.19 -2.00 -9.57
N ARG A 90 5.30 -2.97 -9.53
CA ARG A 90 5.07 -3.93 -10.61
C ARG A 90 3.86 -3.50 -11.43
N ALA A 91 4.08 -2.95 -12.63
CA ALA A 91 3.01 -2.59 -13.55
C ALA A 91 2.52 -3.83 -14.32
N ILE A 92 1.20 -3.95 -14.47
CA ILE A 92 0.52 -5.08 -15.12
C ILE A 92 -0.53 -4.55 -16.09
N GLU A 93 -0.31 -4.80 -17.37
CA GLU A 93 -1.32 -4.60 -18.42
C GLU A 93 -2.06 -5.91 -18.64
N THR A 94 -3.37 -5.92 -18.42
CA THR A 94 -4.19 -7.12 -18.57
C THR A 94 -5.61 -6.78 -18.98
N GLU A 95 -6.20 -7.58 -19.85
CA GLU A 95 -7.61 -7.44 -20.25
C GLU A 95 -8.58 -7.76 -19.10
N SER A 96 -8.12 -8.44 -18.06
CA SER A 96 -8.92 -8.88 -16.92
C SER A 96 -8.35 -8.41 -15.58
N PRO A 97 -8.35 -7.09 -15.29
CA PRO A 97 -7.77 -6.55 -14.04
C PRO A 97 -8.34 -7.18 -12.77
N ALA A 98 -9.61 -7.54 -12.78
CA ALA A 98 -10.28 -8.13 -11.63
C ALA A 98 -9.68 -9.49 -11.20
N LEU A 99 -9.01 -10.22 -12.11
CA LEU A 99 -8.31 -11.46 -11.78
C LEU A 99 -7.05 -11.22 -10.95
N GLU A 100 -6.44 -10.05 -11.08
CA GLU A 100 -5.24 -9.68 -10.32
C GLU A 100 -5.49 -9.55 -8.80
N VAL A 101 -6.75 -9.43 -8.37
CA VAL A 101 -7.14 -9.46 -6.97
C VAL A 101 -6.69 -10.78 -6.30
N ALA A 102 -6.86 -11.90 -6.98
CA ALA A 102 -6.48 -13.22 -6.44
C ALA A 102 -4.96 -13.42 -6.32
N ALA A 103 -4.17 -12.67 -7.09
CA ALA A 103 -2.71 -12.76 -7.08
C ALA A 103 -2.05 -11.95 -5.94
N MET A 104 -2.82 -11.23 -5.14
CA MET A 104 -2.32 -10.47 -4.00
C MET A 104 -2.24 -11.34 -2.75
N PRO A 105 -1.23 -11.16 -1.89
CA PRO A 105 -1.16 -11.83 -0.59
C PRO A 105 -2.39 -11.54 0.29
N PRO A 106 -2.72 -12.40 1.26
CA PRO A 106 -3.65 -12.07 2.34
C PRO A 106 -3.22 -10.80 3.08
N GLY A 107 -4.16 -10.01 3.58
CA GLY A 107 -3.86 -8.76 4.26
C GLY A 107 -3.44 -7.60 3.35
N SER A 108 -3.57 -7.75 2.02
CA SER A 108 -3.26 -6.67 1.08
C SER A 108 -4.32 -5.56 1.12
N SER A 109 -3.89 -4.34 0.80
CA SER A 109 -4.74 -3.19 0.58
C SER A 109 -5.02 -2.98 -0.91
N PHE A 110 -6.23 -2.56 -1.23
CA PHE A 110 -6.68 -2.37 -2.61
C PHE A 110 -7.24 -0.97 -2.81
N LEU A 111 -6.75 -0.27 -3.85
CA LEU A 111 -7.20 1.04 -4.26
C LEU A 111 -7.78 0.97 -5.67
N VAL A 112 -9.07 1.21 -5.82
CA VAL A 112 -9.81 1.05 -7.08
C VAL A 112 -10.19 2.40 -7.64
N MET A 113 -9.64 2.73 -8.81
CA MET A 113 -9.78 4.02 -9.47
C MET A 113 -9.67 3.91 -11.00
N THR A 114 -10.35 2.91 -11.57
CA THR A 114 -10.33 2.71 -13.02
C THR A 114 -11.18 3.78 -13.74
N HIS A 115 -11.09 3.80 -15.05
CA HIS A 115 -11.93 4.68 -15.89
C HIS A 115 -13.36 4.16 -16.09
N SER A 116 -13.65 2.93 -15.63
CA SER A 116 -14.93 2.25 -15.84
C SER A 116 -15.63 1.90 -14.54
N HIS A 117 -16.82 2.41 -14.33
CA HIS A 117 -17.64 2.11 -13.15
C HIS A 117 -18.02 0.62 -13.04
N SER A 118 -18.19 -0.07 -14.18
CA SER A 118 -18.47 -1.50 -14.19
C SER A 118 -17.26 -2.32 -13.77
N LEU A 119 -16.09 -1.94 -14.24
CA LEU A 119 -14.83 -2.58 -13.83
C LEU A 119 -14.51 -2.30 -12.36
N ASP A 120 -14.70 -1.05 -11.90
CA ASP A 120 -14.56 -0.72 -10.47
C ASP A 120 -15.46 -1.61 -9.62
N PHE A 121 -16.71 -1.83 -10.05
CA PHE A 121 -17.65 -2.68 -9.33
C PHE A 121 -17.21 -4.14 -9.29
N GLU A 122 -16.77 -4.70 -10.42
CA GLU A 122 -16.28 -6.07 -10.52
C GLU A 122 -15.07 -6.30 -9.62
N ILE A 123 -14.12 -5.36 -9.64
CA ILE A 123 -12.91 -5.44 -8.79
C ILE A 123 -13.30 -5.39 -7.31
N CYS A 124 -14.13 -4.42 -6.89
CA CYS A 124 -14.58 -4.31 -5.52
C CYS A 124 -15.36 -5.55 -5.05
N ASP A 125 -16.23 -6.14 -5.91
CA ASP A 125 -16.95 -7.37 -5.59
C ASP A 125 -15.99 -8.53 -5.29
N ARG A 126 -14.96 -8.72 -6.11
CA ARG A 126 -13.95 -9.76 -5.90
C ARG A 126 -13.16 -9.53 -4.62
N ILE A 127 -12.77 -8.28 -4.33
CA ILE A 127 -12.03 -7.93 -3.10
C ILE A 127 -12.89 -8.23 -1.87
N LEU A 128 -14.14 -7.79 -1.88
CA LEU A 128 -15.06 -7.97 -0.74
C LEU A 128 -15.38 -9.45 -0.49
N ARG A 129 -15.63 -10.23 -1.56
CA ARG A 129 -15.90 -11.68 -1.45
C ARG A 129 -14.67 -12.48 -1.03
N ARG A 130 -13.49 -12.02 -1.36
CA ARG A 130 -12.23 -12.63 -0.91
C ARG A 130 -12.11 -12.66 0.61
N GLY A 131 -12.53 -11.60 1.31
CA GLY A 131 -12.73 -11.56 2.76
C GLY A 131 -11.46 -11.36 3.60
N ASP A 132 -10.27 -11.46 3.02
CA ASP A 132 -8.95 -11.31 3.68
C ASP A 132 -8.21 -10.02 3.33
N ALA A 133 -8.87 -9.10 2.64
CA ALA A 133 -8.31 -7.77 2.35
C ALA A 133 -8.22 -6.93 3.63
N LEU A 134 -7.08 -6.29 3.84
CA LEU A 134 -6.90 -5.31 4.91
C LEU A 134 -7.71 -4.03 4.62
N TYR A 135 -7.79 -3.63 3.34
CA TYR A 135 -8.47 -2.41 2.94
C TYR A 135 -9.05 -2.55 1.52
N CYS A 136 -10.25 -2.04 1.32
CA CYS A 136 -10.89 -1.95 0.01
C CYS A 136 -11.38 -0.52 -0.22
N GLY A 137 -10.58 0.29 -0.90
CA GLY A 137 -10.85 1.69 -1.19
C GLY A 137 -11.29 1.93 -2.63
N LEU A 138 -12.36 2.68 -2.79
CA LEU A 138 -12.92 3.06 -4.09
C LEU A 138 -12.89 4.57 -4.25
N ILE A 139 -12.29 5.05 -5.34
CA ILE A 139 -12.41 6.47 -5.69
C ILE A 139 -13.84 6.80 -6.10
N GLY A 140 -14.38 7.85 -5.53
CA GLY A 140 -15.71 8.29 -5.91
C GLY A 140 -16.35 9.18 -4.87
N SER A 141 -17.62 9.48 -5.10
CA SER A 141 -18.46 10.24 -4.18
C SER A 141 -19.31 9.31 -3.31
N ILE A 142 -19.90 9.85 -2.25
CA ILE A 142 -20.91 9.17 -1.44
C ILE A 142 -22.05 8.62 -2.31
N THR A 143 -22.42 9.32 -3.38
CA THR A 143 -23.43 8.86 -4.33
C THR A 143 -22.98 7.59 -5.06
N LYS A 144 -21.71 7.52 -5.48
CA LYS A 144 -21.15 6.29 -6.09
C LYS A 144 -21.13 5.14 -5.09
N ARG A 145 -20.72 5.40 -3.85
CA ARG A 145 -20.76 4.43 -2.76
C ARG A 145 -22.16 3.83 -2.59
N ARG A 146 -23.19 4.67 -2.42
CA ARG A 146 -24.58 4.21 -2.24
C ARG A 146 -25.08 3.35 -3.41
N ARG A 147 -24.69 3.69 -4.66
CA ARG A 147 -25.02 2.87 -5.84
C ARG A 147 -24.36 1.50 -5.78
N PHE A 148 -23.10 1.42 -5.35
CA PHE A 148 -22.36 0.16 -5.22
C PHE A 148 -22.95 -0.69 -4.10
N GLU A 149 -23.21 -0.12 -2.92
CA GLU A 149 -23.84 -0.81 -1.79
C GLU A 149 -25.20 -1.41 -2.18
N LYS A 150 -26.05 -0.63 -2.90
CA LYS A 150 -27.33 -1.15 -3.39
C LYS A 150 -27.14 -2.36 -4.31
N ARG A 151 -26.16 -2.30 -5.21
CA ARG A 151 -25.89 -3.38 -6.17
C ARG A 151 -25.28 -4.61 -5.47
N PHE A 152 -24.43 -4.42 -4.47
CA PHE A 152 -23.89 -5.54 -3.66
C PHE A 152 -25.00 -6.26 -2.90
N ARG A 153 -25.93 -5.52 -2.29
CA ARG A 153 -27.13 -6.14 -1.64
C ARG A 153 -27.96 -6.95 -2.63
N GLN A 154 -28.12 -6.48 -3.86
CA GLN A 154 -28.83 -7.22 -4.91
C GLN A 154 -28.09 -8.49 -5.37
N GLN A 155 -26.82 -8.62 -5.05
CA GLN A 155 -25.98 -9.80 -5.30
C GLN A 155 -25.72 -10.61 -4.02
N ASP A 156 -26.59 -10.46 -3.01
CA ASP A 156 -26.58 -11.20 -1.75
C ASP A 156 -25.28 -11.07 -0.93
N LEU A 157 -24.56 -9.95 -1.06
CA LEU A 157 -23.44 -9.63 -0.17
C LEU A 157 -23.99 -9.22 1.20
N ALA A 158 -23.45 -9.84 2.26
CA ALA A 158 -23.81 -9.50 3.63
C ALA A 158 -23.41 -8.05 3.97
N GLN A 159 -24.24 -7.36 4.75
CA GLN A 159 -24.02 -5.94 5.09
C GLN A 159 -22.66 -5.73 5.75
N GLY A 160 -22.23 -6.57 6.67
CA GLY A 160 -20.90 -6.44 7.31
C GLY A 160 -19.71 -6.62 6.38
N VAL A 161 -19.89 -7.24 5.19
CA VAL A 161 -18.90 -7.28 4.12
C VAL A 161 -18.92 -5.98 3.33
N ILE A 162 -20.12 -5.47 3.01
CA ILE A 162 -20.30 -4.21 2.28
C ILE A 162 -19.72 -3.03 3.08
N ASP A 163 -19.85 -3.04 4.39
CA ASP A 163 -19.36 -1.98 5.29
C ASP A 163 -17.82 -1.81 5.24
N LYS A 164 -17.10 -2.85 4.80
CA LYS A 164 -15.65 -2.79 4.58
C LYS A 164 -15.23 -1.96 3.36
N LEU A 165 -16.19 -1.59 2.48
CA LEU A 165 -15.89 -0.70 1.36
C LEU A 165 -15.68 0.73 1.86
N VAL A 166 -14.53 1.31 1.62
CA VAL A 166 -14.23 2.71 1.90
C VAL A 166 -14.41 3.52 0.62
N CYS A 167 -15.30 4.50 0.64
CA CYS A 167 -15.53 5.42 -0.48
C CYS A 167 -16.23 6.69 0.03
N PRO A 168 -15.68 7.87 -0.23
CA PRO A 168 -14.42 8.14 -0.96
C PRO A 168 -13.17 7.64 -0.20
N ILE A 169 -12.07 7.45 -0.94
CA ILE A 169 -10.74 7.19 -0.37
C ILE A 169 -10.12 8.48 0.14
N GLY A 170 -9.20 8.35 1.09
CA GLY A 170 -8.40 9.43 1.66
C GLY A 170 -8.80 9.81 3.07
N VAL A 171 -7.82 10.25 3.85
CA VAL A 171 -8.03 10.68 5.23
C VAL A 171 -8.99 11.85 5.34
N ASP A 172 -9.73 11.90 6.44
CA ASP A 172 -10.62 13.01 6.74
C ASP A 172 -9.86 14.35 6.85
N GLY A 173 -10.57 15.44 6.52
CA GLY A 173 -10.01 16.79 6.57
C GLY A 173 -9.33 17.23 5.27
N ILE A 174 -9.05 16.35 4.31
CA ILE A 174 -8.55 16.71 2.99
C ILE A 174 -9.68 16.55 1.97
N SER A 175 -10.21 17.67 1.49
CA SER A 175 -11.34 17.71 0.55
C SER A 175 -10.94 18.09 -0.89
N GLY A 176 -9.66 18.20 -1.15
CA GLY A 176 -9.12 18.54 -2.46
C GLY A 176 -9.44 17.51 -3.53
N LYS A 177 -9.64 18.00 -4.78
CA LYS A 177 -10.03 17.14 -5.91
C LYS A 177 -8.95 16.99 -6.97
N LYS A 178 -7.82 17.68 -6.80
CA LYS A 178 -6.69 17.52 -7.73
C LYS A 178 -6.02 16.16 -7.51
N PRO A 179 -5.49 15.53 -8.56
CA PRO A 179 -4.84 14.22 -8.44
C PRO A 179 -3.80 14.13 -7.33
N ALA A 180 -2.96 15.15 -7.16
CA ALA A 180 -1.94 15.20 -6.11
C ALA A 180 -2.54 15.28 -4.69
N GLU A 181 -3.63 16.04 -4.51
CA GLU A 181 -4.31 16.17 -3.21
C GLU A 181 -4.96 14.84 -2.80
N ILE A 182 -5.62 14.18 -3.75
CA ILE A 182 -6.19 12.83 -3.54
C ILE A 182 -5.08 11.83 -3.23
N ALA A 183 -3.94 11.91 -3.92
CA ALA A 183 -2.82 11.01 -3.72
C ALA A 183 -2.23 11.12 -2.32
N VAL A 184 -2.03 12.33 -1.82
CA VAL A 184 -1.53 12.56 -0.45
C VAL A 184 -2.53 12.04 0.58
N ALA A 185 -3.83 12.33 0.42
CA ALA A 185 -4.86 11.84 1.32
C ALA A 185 -4.94 10.31 1.34
N ALA A 186 -4.88 9.66 0.18
CA ALA A 186 -4.91 8.21 0.07
C ALA A 186 -3.62 7.56 0.64
N ALA A 187 -2.45 8.15 0.43
CA ALA A 187 -1.20 7.63 0.98
C ALA A 187 -1.19 7.72 2.52
N ALA A 188 -1.68 8.83 3.09
CA ALA A 188 -1.83 8.97 4.53
C ALA A 188 -2.80 7.95 5.12
N GLU A 189 -3.94 7.69 4.45
CA GLU A 189 -4.90 6.67 4.86
C GLU A 189 -4.27 5.27 4.83
N MET A 190 -3.47 4.94 3.81
CA MET A 190 -2.77 3.66 3.73
C MET A 190 -1.78 3.46 4.87
N LEU A 191 -1.06 4.50 5.27
CA LEU A 191 -0.18 4.44 6.44
C LEU A 191 -0.97 4.17 7.72
N GLN A 192 -2.08 4.89 7.96
CA GLN A 192 -2.93 4.67 9.13
C GLN A 192 -3.47 3.25 9.20
N VAL A 193 -3.94 2.72 8.05
CA VAL A 193 -4.46 1.35 7.95
C VAL A 193 -3.37 0.32 8.27
N TYR A 194 -2.18 0.51 7.72
CA TYR A 194 -1.06 -0.39 7.94
C TYR A 194 -0.54 -0.35 9.37
N GLU A 195 -0.37 0.83 9.96
CA GLU A 195 0.06 1.00 11.35
C GLU A 195 -0.94 0.38 12.34
N ALA A 196 -2.24 0.58 12.09
CA ALA A 196 -3.29 -0.02 12.91
C ALA A 196 -3.26 -1.56 12.86
N ALA A 197 -2.96 -2.15 11.70
CA ALA A 197 -2.91 -3.60 11.52
C ALA A 197 -1.63 -4.23 12.06
N SER A 198 -0.49 -3.56 11.94
CA SER A 198 0.81 -4.07 12.39
C SER A 198 1.05 -3.93 13.89
N GLY A 199 0.15 -3.29 14.61
CA GLY A 199 0.32 -3.00 16.05
C GLY A 199 1.41 -1.96 16.34
N ALA A 200 1.97 -1.33 15.32
CA ALA A 200 3.00 -0.30 15.41
C ALA A 200 2.46 1.06 15.95
N GLY A 201 1.23 1.06 16.43
CA GLY A 201 0.54 2.25 16.89
C GLY A 201 0.87 2.59 18.33
N LYS A 202 1.78 3.44 18.52
CA LYS A 202 2.01 4.61 19.39
C LYS A 202 3.51 4.76 19.55
N ILE A 203 4.06 5.71 18.85
CA ILE A 203 5.35 6.28 19.27
C ILE A 203 5.06 6.89 20.64
N ASP A 204 5.56 6.26 21.68
CA ASP A 204 5.54 6.81 23.04
C ASP A 204 6.59 7.94 23.05
N TYR A 205 6.12 9.15 22.74
CA TYR A 205 6.99 10.30 22.81
C TYR A 205 7.38 10.50 24.28
N PRO A 206 8.67 10.64 24.61
CA PRO A 206 9.08 11.03 25.94
C PRO A 206 8.33 12.29 26.38
N ASP A 207 7.95 12.41 27.65
CA ASP A 207 7.11 13.51 28.20
C ASP A 207 7.63 14.93 27.89
N ASN A 208 8.90 15.04 27.46
CA ASN A 208 9.52 16.30 27.07
C ASN A 208 9.33 16.67 25.57
N VAL A 209 8.75 15.80 24.75
CA VAL A 209 8.44 16.07 23.34
C VAL A 209 6.96 16.42 23.21
N ARG A 210 6.66 17.73 23.15
CA ARG A 210 5.30 18.18 22.85
C ARG A 210 5.08 18.14 21.33
N PRO A 211 4.07 17.42 20.83
CA PRO A 211 3.69 17.54 19.43
C PRO A 211 3.28 18.99 19.16
N LEU A 212 3.77 19.57 18.07
CA LEU A 212 3.30 20.86 17.57
C LEU A 212 1.80 20.70 17.26
N ARG A 213 0.96 21.26 18.10
CA ARG A 213 -0.46 21.40 17.79
C ARG A 213 -0.67 22.65 16.97
N PRO A 214 -1.59 22.63 15.98
CA PRO A 214 -1.99 23.81 15.24
C PRO A 214 -2.61 24.86 16.12
#